data_9b6b038587a4f2ca2252954a68145c94
#
_entry.id   9b6b038587a4f2ca2252954a68145c94
#
_cell.length_a   1.000
_cell.length_b   1.000
_cell.length_c   1.000
_cell.angle_alpha   90.00
_cell.angle_beta   90.00
_cell.angle_gamma   90.00
#
_symmetry.space_group_name_H-M   'P 1'
#
loop_
_entity.id
_entity.type
_entity.pdbx_description
1 polymer ?
#
loop_
_entity_poly.entity_id
_entity_poly.type
_entity_poly.pdbx_seq_one_letter_code
_entity_poly.pdbx_strand_id
1 'polypeptide(L)'
;MPNENICYNAAMILVTGGTGFIGGHLIRHLDALGKPYRLFLQPGIDQTNLPRQADMQVALSSLADERGVRSALQGVDVIYHLVGVERAGVKADLMETEVSHLDRLTSLAVQAGVKRFFYLSHLGADRSSAYGLMKAKGIAESIIRKSGLNYTIIRSSMVYGEGDNFTINLARLIKGSPGLVLVPGDGSTLVQPLWVEDLVTSLIWALDMPATENAIIEVGGPEHLSFVEVLKMIGAQLKKKRRYVEFSPVQLSFLTQFLENRIKGFPTTVFWMDYLAENRTCDLDSMPRNFGINPARLKHKIDYLNTALRR
;
A
#
# COMPACT_ATOMS: atom_id res chain seq x y z
N MET A 1 37.66 -5.97 9.10
CA MET A 1 36.85 -7.20 9.24
C MET A 1 35.97 -7.26 8.02
N PRO A 2 35.92 -8.35 7.25
CA PRO A 2 35.09 -8.40 6.05
C PRO A 2 33.62 -8.33 6.46
N ASN A 3 32.85 -7.41 5.86
CA ASN A 3 31.41 -7.44 5.91
C ASN A 3 30.93 -8.79 5.35
N GLU A 4 30.45 -9.65 6.21
CA GLU A 4 29.67 -10.80 5.78
C GLU A 4 28.44 -10.23 5.05
N ASN A 5 28.44 -10.29 3.74
CA ASN A 5 27.25 -10.10 2.93
C ASN A 5 26.25 -11.16 3.39
N ILE A 6 25.35 -10.78 4.30
CA ILE A 6 24.26 -11.64 4.76
C ILE A 6 23.37 -11.84 3.54
N CYS A 7 23.54 -12.95 2.86
CA CYS A 7 22.69 -13.34 1.76
C CYS A 7 21.32 -13.74 2.33
N TYR A 8 20.31 -12.87 2.21
CA TYR A 8 18.93 -13.12 2.68
C TYR A 8 18.18 -14.21 1.89
N ASN A 9 18.90 -14.98 1.06
CA ASN A 9 18.29 -15.97 0.18
C ASN A 9 17.58 -17.13 0.90
N ALA A 10 18.01 -17.43 2.16
CA ALA A 10 17.40 -18.45 3.04
C ALA A 10 16.73 -17.84 4.29
N ALA A 11 16.62 -16.50 4.37
CA ALA A 11 16.05 -15.81 5.51
C ALA A 11 14.55 -16.08 5.64
N MET A 12 14.06 -16.39 6.86
CA MET A 12 12.62 -16.50 7.13
C MET A 12 11.99 -15.12 7.12
N ILE A 13 11.00 -14.92 6.26
CA ILE A 13 10.29 -13.66 6.06
C ILE A 13 8.94 -13.70 6.75
N LEU A 14 8.63 -12.74 7.62
CA LEU A 14 7.27 -12.52 8.13
C LEU A 14 6.57 -11.47 7.26
N VAL A 15 5.39 -11.80 6.75
CA VAL A 15 4.56 -10.87 5.98
C VAL A 15 3.30 -10.55 6.77
N THR A 16 3.12 -9.30 7.18
CA THR A 16 1.86 -8.80 7.73
C THR A 16 1.11 -8.03 6.65
N GLY A 17 -0.22 -8.17 6.60
CA GLY A 17 -1.00 -7.59 5.51
C GLY A 17 -0.96 -8.39 4.20
N GLY A 18 -0.52 -9.65 4.25
CA GLY A 18 -0.38 -10.53 3.09
C GLY A 18 -1.71 -10.83 2.36
N THR A 19 -2.87 -10.71 3.02
CA THR A 19 -4.20 -10.82 2.38
C THR A 19 -4.65 -9.53 1.68
N GLY A 20 -3.90 -8.45 1.83
CA GLY A 20 -4.16 -7.19 1.16
C GLY A 20 -3.76 -7.21 -0.32
N PHE A 21 -4.06 -6.11 -1.02
CA PHE A 21 -3.74 -5.96 -2.44
C PHE A 21 -2.23 -6.12 -2.71
N ILE A 22 -1.40 -5.29 -2.11
CA ILE A 22 0.06 -5.33 -2.33
C ILE A 22 0.68 -6.60 -1.72
N GLY A 23 0.22 -7.01 -0.52
CA GLY A 23 0.71 -8.21 0.14
C GLY A 23 0.46 -9.48 -0.66
N GLY A 24 -0.70 -9.61 -1.31
CA GLY A 24 -1.01 -10.75 -2.17
C GLY A 24 -0.09 -10.85 -3.39
N HIS A 25 0.29 -9.70 -3.97
CA HIS A 25 1.29 -9.67 -5.05
C HIS A 25 2.69 -10.04 -4.54
N LEU A 26 3.10 -9.50 -3.37
CA LEU A 26 4.39 -9.86 -2.77
C LEU A 26 4.51 -11.36 -2.50
N ILE A 27 3.47 -11.96 -1.93
CA ILE A 27 3.46 -13.41 -1.65
C ILE A 27 3.64 -14.23 -2.93
N ARG A 28 2.94 -13.90 -4.02
CA ARG A 28 3.12 -14.61 -5.30
C ARG A 28 4.55 -14.54 -5.82
N HIS A 29 5.23 -13.39 -5.63
CA HIS A 29 6.64 -13.25 -6.01
C HIS A 29 7.57 -14.04 -5.09
N LEU A 30 7.34 -14.04 -3.77
CA LEU A 30 8.11 -14.83 -2.82
C LEU A 30 7.99 -16.34 -3.14
N ASP A 31 6.78 -16.78 -3.44
CA ASP A 31 6.50 -18.15 -3.89
C ASP A 31 7.27 -18.51 -5.17
N ALA A 32 7.20 -17.66 -6.19
CA ALA A 32 7.88 -17.88 -7.46
C ALA A 32 9.41 -17.94 -7.31
N LEU A 33 9.96 -17.26 -6.30
CA LEU A 33 11.38 -17.23 -5.97
C LEU A 33 11.80 -18.33 -4.97
N GLY A 34 10.85 -19.14 -4.48
CA GLY A 34 11.11 -20.17 -3.47
C GLY A 34 11.64 -19.60 -2.14
N LYS A 35 11.35 -18.35 -1.82
CA LYS A 35 11.76 -17.72 -0.55
C LYS A 35 10.82 -18.18 0.57
N PRO A 36 11.34 -18.69 1.71
CA PRO A 36 10.49 -19.12 2.82
C PRO A 36 9.85 -17.90 3.51
N TYR A 37 8.56 -18.00 3.76
CA TYR A 37 7.83 -16.94 4.46
C TYR A 37 6.77 -17.47 5.42
N ARG A 38 6.42 -16.64 6.38
CA ARG A 38 5.30 -16.84 7.33
C ARG A 38 4.30 -15.71 7.15
N LEU A 39 3.03 -16.08 6.94
CA LEU A 39 1.94 -15.12 6.92
C LEU A 39 1.45 -14.82 8.33
N PHE A 40 1.41 -13.56 8.70
CA PHE A 40 0.71 -13.12 9.90
C PHE A 40 -0.72 -12.75 9.55
N LEU A 41 -1.66 -13.55 10.01
CA LEU A 41 -3.09 -13.38 9.76
C LEU A 41 -3.81 -12.94 11.04
N GLN A 42 -4.67 -11.94 10.92
CA GLN A 42 -5.56 -11.57 12.02
C GLN A 42 -6.76 -12.50 12.06
N PRO A 43 -7.31 -12.82 13.26
CA PRO A 43 -8.55 -13.58 13.39
C PRO A 43 -9.71 -12.91 12.63
N GLY A 44 -10.54 -13.72 11.97
CA GLY A 44 -11.71 -13.23 11.22
C GLY A 44 -11.44 -12.71 9.80
N ILE A 45 -10.19 -12.72 9.33
CA ILE A 45 -9.90 -12.41 7.94
C ILE A 45 -10.30 -13.58 7.05
N ASP A 46 -10.93 -13.27 5.91
CA ASP A 46 -11.25 -14.25 4.88
C ASP A 46 -9.95 -14.84 4.29
N GLN A 47 -9.83 -16.17 4.43
CA GLN A 47 -8.65 -16.94 4.01
C GLN A 47 -8.85 -17.63 2.65
N THR A 48 -9.99 -17.43 2.00
CA THR A 48 -10.35 -18.16 0.77
C THR A 48 -9.41 -17.90 -0.40
N ASN A 49 -8.72 -16.77 -0.42
CA ASN A 49 -7.82 -16.33 -1.49
C ASN A 49 -6.33 -16.52 -1.15
N LEU A 50 -6.00 -17.20 -0.05
CA LEU A 50 -4.59 -17.47 0.26
C LEU A 50 -4.00 -18.50 -0.69
N PRO A 51 -2.73 -18.32 -1.13
CA PRO A 51 -2.02 -19.36 -1.86
C PRO A 51 -1.98 -20.64 -1.01
N ARG A 52 -2.30 -21.78 -1.62
CA ARG A 52 -2.19 -23.09 -0.97
C ARG A 52 -0.87 -23.74 -1.35
N GLN A 53 0.20 -23.32 -0.70
CA GLN A 53 1.50 -23.95 -0.88
C GLN A 53 1.82 -24.88 0.30
N ALA A 54 2.53 -25.98 0.01
CA ALA A 54 2.86 -26.99 1.00
C ALA A 54 3.77 -26.47 2.13
N ASP A 55 4.61 -25.47 1.83
CA ASP A 55 5.63 -24.92 2.76
C ASP A 55 5.25 -23.56 3.36
N MET A 56 4.03 -23.06 3.12
CA MET A 56 3.57 -21.80 3.68
C MET A 56 3.32 -21.94 5.19
N GLN A 57 4.04 -21.17 5.99
CA GLN A 57 3.77 -21.06 7.41
C GLN A 57 2.71 -19.98 7.67
N VAL A 58 1.82 -20.24 8.62
CA VAL A 58 0.78 -19.30 9.04
C VAL A 58 0.87 -19.07 10.54
N ALA A 59 0.93 -17.82 10.96
CA ALA A 59 0.74 -17.39 12.33
C ALA A 59 -0.61 -16.66 12.44
N LEU A 60 -1.56 -17.25 13.16
CA LEU A 60 -2.88 -16.66 13.38
C LEU A 60 -2.90 -15.95 14.73
N SER A 61 -2.89 -14.63 14.74
CA SER A 61 -2.97 -13.81 15.94
C SER A 61 -3.33 -12.36 15.61
N SER A 62 -3.73 -11.60 16.63
CA SER A 62 -3.89 -10.15 16.54
C SER A 62 -2.54 -9.45 16.78
N LEU A 63 -2.28 -8.33 16.09
CA LEU A 63 -1.14 -7.45 16.42
C LEU A 63 -1.28 -6.81 17.82
N ALA A 64 -2.47 -6.86 18.42
CA ALA A 64 -2.72 -6.48 19.81
C ALA A 64 -2.27 -7.56 20.81
N ASP A 65 -2.14 -8.83 20.38
CA ASP A 65 -1.74 -9.95 21.24
C ASP A 65 -0.21 -10.12 21.22
N GLU A 66 0.44 -9.67 22.27
CA GLU A 66 1.90 -9.74 22.42
C GLU A 66 2.44 -11.18 22.38
N ARG A 67 1.74 -12.16 22.99
CA ARG A 67 2.17 -13.56 23.00
C ARG A 67 2.15 -14.16 21.60
N GLY A 68 1.07 -13.91 20.88
CA GLY A 68 0.92 -14.36 19.50
C GLY A 68 1.95 -13.73 18.57
N VAL A 69 2.23 -12.42 18.71
CA VAL A 69 3.27 -11.73 17.93
C VAL A 69 4.66 -12.30 18.26
N ARG A 70 5.00 -12.52 19.54
CA ARG A 70 6.28 -13.16 19.92
C ARG A 70 6.44 -14.55 19.30
N SER A 71 5.40 -15.35 19.32
CA SER A 71 5.41 -16.68 18.67
C SER A 71 5.60 -16.56 17.16
N ALA A 72 4.93 -15.62 16.52
CA ALA A 72 5.06 -15.40 15.08
C ALA A 72 6.46 -14.93 14.66
N LEU A 73 7.19 -14.25 15.55
CA LEU A 73 8.54 -13.73 15.30
C LEU A 73 9.66 -14.76 15.51
N GLN A 74 9.36 -15.96 16.05
CA GLN A 74 10.39 -16.98 16.27
C GLN A 74 11.07 -17.40 14.96
N GLY A 75 12.39 -17.24 14.88
CA GLY A 75 13.19 -17.57 13.71
C GLY A 75 12.99 -16.67 12.51
N VAL A 76 12.36 -15.50 12.67
CA VAL A 76 12.15 -14.51 11.61
C VAL A 76 13.38 -13.61 11.50
N ASP A 77 13.89 -13.48 10.28
CA ASP A 77 15.00 -12.58 9.95
C ASP A 77 14.51 -11.25 9.36
N VAL A 78 13.44 -11.29 8.58
CA VAL A 78 12.92 -10.15 7.82
C VAL A 78 11.43 -9.99 8.04
N ILE A 79 10.97 -8.74 8.18
CA ILE A 79 9.55 -8.40 8.24
C ILE A 79 9.18 -7.50 7.07
N TYR A 80 8.13 -7.86 6.33
CA TYR A 80 7.40 -6.94 5.44
C TYR A 80 6.09 -6.54 6.12
N HIS A 81 6.03 -5.30 6.61
CA HIS A 81 4.83 -4.75 7.23
C HIS A 81 4.03 -3.94 6.20
N LEU A 82 2.99 -4.58 5.64
CA LEU A 82 2.14 -4.06 4.56
C LEU A 82 0.69 -3.85 5.02
N VAL A 83 0.46 -3.80 6.33
CA VAL A 83 -0.87 -3.50 6.89
C VAL A 83 -1.20 -2.04 6.58
N GLY A 84 -2.42 -1.80 6.10
CA GLY A 84 -2.94 -0.48 5.81
C GLY A 84 -4.44 -0.40 6.11
N VAL A 85 -4.93 0.81 6.26
CA VAL A 85 -6.32 1.09 6.66
C VAL A 85 -7.20 1.57 5.51
N GLU A 86 -6.68 1.66 4.30
CA GLU A 86 -7.37 2.27 3.15
C GLU A 86 -8.72 1.61 2.83
N ARG A 87 -8.90 0.34 3.24
CA ARG A 87 -10.16 -0.40 3.11
C ARG A 87 -11.13 -0.20 4.25
N ALA A 88 -10.65 0.21 5.41
CA ALA A 88 -11.50 0.37 6.59
C ALA A 88 -12.27 1.69 6.58
N GLY A 89 -11.83 2.66 5.77
CA GLY A 89 -12.49 3.94 5.59
C GLY A 89 -12.60 4.73 6.90
N VAL A 90 -13.69 5.47 7.06
CA VAL A 90 -13.92 6.34 8.21
C VAL A 90 -13.99 5.61 9.56
N LYS A 91 -14.20 4.29 9.54
CA LYS A 91 -14.28 3.46 10.76
C LYS A 91 -12.92 2.99 11.26
N ALA A 92 -11.84 3.26 10.52
CA ALA A 92 -10.51 2.85 10.91
C ALA A 92 -10.02 3.65 12.12
N ASP A 93 -9.57 2.95 13.17
CA ASP A 93 -8.75 3.58 14.18
C ASP A 93 -7.29 3.66 13.65
N LEU A 94 -6.96 4.83 13.10
CA LEU A 94 -5.65 5.10 12.51
C LEU A 94 -4.53 5.00 13.54
N MET A 95 -4.76 5.50 14.76
CA MET A 95 -3.74 5.50 15.79
C MET A 95 -3.50 4.10 16.35
N GLU A 96 -4.54 3.30 16.48
CA GLU A 96 -4.37 1.91 16.90
C GLU A 96 -3.66 1.10 15.81
N THR A 97 -4.16 1.16 14.57
CA THR A 97 -3.70 0.27 13.48
C THR A 97 -2.32 0.66 12.96
N GLU A 98 -2.09 1.94 12.67
CA GLU A 98 -0.86 2.41 12.04
C GLU A 98 0.25 2.73 13.05
N VAL A 99 -0.10 3.01 14.32
CA VAL A 99 0.88 3.48 15.31
C VAL A 99 1.06 2.46 16.43
N SER A 100 -0.01 2.15 17.21
CA SER A 100 0.13 1.32 18.41
C SER A 100 0.51 -0.12 18.09
N HIS A 101 -0.08 -0.71 17.05
CA HIS A 101 0.25 -2.06 16.59
C HIS A 101 1.68 -2.13 16.03
N LEU A 102 2.11 -1.09 15.31
CA LEU A 102 3.46 -1.01 14.77
C LEU A 102 4.50 -0.85 15.88
N ASP A 103 4.27 0.02 16.86
CA ASP A 103 5.18 0.23 18.00
C ASP A 103 5.42 -1.08 18.75
N ARG A 104 4.35 -1.83 19.01
CA ARG A 104 4.45 -3.17 19.61
C ARG A 104 5.24 -4.12 18.72
N LEU A 105 4.92 -4.21 17.42
CA LEU A 105 5.59 -5.09 16.48
C LEU A 105 7.09 -4.79 16.40
N THR A 106 7.48 -3.53 16.29
CA THR A 106 8.89 -3.11 16.21
C THR A 106 9.64 -3.42 17.50
N SER A 107 9.04 -3.15 18.67
CA SER A 107 9.63 -3.48 19.96
C SER A 107 9.88 -4.98 20.12
N LEU A 108 8.93 -5.83 19.71
CA LEU A 108 9.06 -7.28 19.75
C LEU A 108 10.03 -7.80 18.69
N ALA A 109 10.09 -7.16 17.52
CA ALA A 109 11.05 -7.52 16.46
C ALA A 109 12.50 -7.29 16.90
N VAL A 110 12.77 -6.20 17.61
CA VAL A 110 14.10 -5.96 18.23
C VAL A 110 14.46 -7.07 19.21
N GLN A 111 13.54 -7.44 20.11
CA GLN A 111 13.75 -8.49 21.10
C GLN A 111 13.95 -9.87 20.46
N ALA A 112 13.31 -10.13 19.32
CA ALA A 112 13.44 -11.37 18.56
C ALA A 112 14.70 -11.43 17.68
N GLY A 113 15.47 -10.34 17.59
CA GLY A 113 16.68 -10.27 16.76
C GLY A 113 16.41 -10.20 15.27
N VAL A 114 15.25 -9.63 14.85
CA VAL A 114 14.94 -9.40 13.44
C VAL A 114 16.01 -8.51 12.82
N LYS A 115 16.51 -8.93 11.65
CA LYS A 115 17.66 -8.29 10.97
C LYS A 115 17.24 -7.16 10.05
N ARG A 116 16.00 -7.20 9.48
CA ARG A 116 15.51 -6.22 8.51
C ARG A 116 14.01 -5.99 8.66
N PHE A 117 13.59 -4.72 8.62
CA PHE A 117 12.19 -4.32 8.73
C PHE A 117 11.79 -3.45 7.52
N PHE A 118 10.92 -3.96 6.67
CA PHE A 118 10.33 -3.22 5.55
C PHE A 118 8.98 -2.65 5.94
N TYR A 119 8.80 -1.36 5.69
CA TYR A 119 7.55 -0.66 5.93
C TYR A 119 7.06 0.05 4.68
N LEU A 120 5.81 -0.16 4.34
CA LEU A 120 5.16 0.56 3.24
C LEU A 120 4.42 1.78 3.78
N SER A 121 4.94 2.94 3.43
CA SER A 121 4.39 4.25 3.75
C SER A 121 3.83 4.93 2.51
N HIS A 122 3.37 6.17 2.64
CA HIS A 122 2.83 6.97 1.55
C HIS A 122 3.66 8.23 1.31
N LEU A 123 3.69 8.69 0.04
CA LEU A 123 4.17 10.04 -0.27
C LEU A 123 3.37 11.07 0.52
N GLY A 124 4.06 12.01 1.13
CA GLY A 124 3.47 13.02 2.02
C GLY A 124 3.24 12.54 3.46
N ALA A 125 3.77 11.37 3.86
CA ALA A 125 3.78 10.97 5.27
C ALA A 125 4.57 11.98 6.10
N ASP A 126 3.89 12.65 7.05
CA ASP A 126 4.46 13.68 7.91
C ASP A 126 3.71 13.73 9.24
N ARG A 127 4.46 13.79 10.35
CA ARG A 127 3.91 13.88 11.72
C ARG A 127 3.06 15.14 11.95
N SER A 128 3.32 16.18 11.18
CA SER A 128 2.63 17.48 11.25
C SER A 128 1.47 17.58 10.26
N SER A 129 1.23 16.55 9.45
CA SER A 129 0.17 16.57 8.44
C SER A 129 -1.20 16.83 9.06
N ALA A 130 -2.00 17.67 8.39
CA ALA A 130 -3.41 17.89 8.72
C ALA A 130 -4.29 16.66 8.41
N TYR A 131 -3.81 15.76 7.54
CA TYR A 131 -4.53 14.55 7.12
C TYR A 131 -4.18 13.37 8.00
N GLY A 132 -5.22 12.76 8.61
CA GLY A 132 -5.06 11.76 9.66
C GLY A 132 -4.15 10.60 9.28
N LEU A 133 -4.32 10.01 8.09
CA LEU A 133 -3.49 8.89 7.65
C LEU A 133 -2.03 9.30 7.42
N MET A 134 -1.79 10.45 6.77
CA MET A 134 -0.42 10.94 6.52
C MET A 134 0.31 11.23 7.83
N LYS A 135 -0.42 11.79 8.82
CA LYS A 135 0.09 11.99 10.18
C LYS A 135 0.43 10.67 10.87
N ALA A 136 -0.47 9.69 10.82
CA ALA A 136 -0.24 8.37 11.41
C ALA A 136 0.98 7.67 10.78
N LYS A 137 1.09 7.69 9.43
CA LYS A 137 2.25 7.18 8.70
C LYS A 137 3.55 7.89 9.11
N GLY A 138 3.55 9.22 9.23
CA GLY A 138 4.73 9.97 9.69
C GLY A 138 5.14 9.63 11.12
N ILE A 139 4.19 9.38 12.02
CA ILE A 139 4.47 8.89 13.39
C ILE A 139 5.05 7.48 13.34
N ALA A 140 4.46 6.58 12.55
CA ALA A 140 4.91 5.21 12.33
C ALA A 140 6.38 5.16 11.84
N GLU A 141 6.71 5.96 10.83
CA GLU A 141 8.09 6.09 10.35
C GLU A 141 9.07 6.55 11.46
N SER A 142 8.62 7.48 12.31
CA SER A 142 9.45 7.93 13.43
C SER A 142 9.71 6.83 14.47
N ILE A 143 8.72 5.97 14.73
CA ILE A 143 8.86 4.80 15.61
C ILE A 143 9.89 3.84 15.05
N ILE A 144 9.75 3.44 13.78
CA ILE A 144 10.68 2.53 13.11
C ILE A 144 12.11 3.07 13.15
N ARG A 145 12.31 4.34 12.81
CA ARG A 145 13.64 4.96 12.80
C ARG A 145 14.32 4.99 14.18
N LYS A 146 13.54 5.03 15.25
CA LYS A 146 14.03 5.07 16.64
C LYS A 146 14.13 3.68 17.28
N SER A 147 13.60 2.63 16.64
CA SER A 147 13.52 1.30 17.21
C SER A 147 14.88 0.59 17.35
N GLY A 148 15.89 1.00 16.59
CA GLY A 148 17.18 0.29 16.50
C GLY A 148 17.18 -0.83 15.45
N LEU A 149 16.06 -1.11 14.78
CA LEU A 149 16.00 -2.06 13.65
C LEU A 149 16.73 -1.49 12.44
N ASN A 150 17.37 -2.37 11.66
CA ASN A 150 17.75 -2.03 10.30
C ASN A 150 16.47 -1.99 9.44
N TYR A 151 16.13 -0.83 8.90
CA TYR A 151 14.85 -0.63 8.22
C TYR A 151 15.00 -0.22 6.76
N THR A 152 13.93 -0.46 6.00
CA THR A 152 13.67 0.18 4.71
C THR A 152 12.24 0.69 4.71
N ILE A 153 12.06 1.99 4.62
CA ILE A 153 10.75 2.63 4.50
C ILE A 153 10.56 3.01 3.04
N ILE A 154 9.55 2.44 2.39
CA ILE A 154 9.16 2.82 1.03
C ILE A 154 7.95 3.74 1.12
N ARG A 155 8.11 4.99 0.74
CA ARG A 155 7.01 5.94 0.53
C ARG A 155 6.50 5.79 -0.89
N SER A 156 5.44 5.03 -1.07
CA SER A 156 4.86 4.84 -2.40
C SER A 156 3.88 5.95 -2.76
N SER A 157 3.81 6.26 -4.04
CA SER A 157 2.67 6.94 -4.63
C SER A 157 1.45 6.01 -4.66
N MET A 158 0.38 6.43 -5.32
CA MET A 158 -0.82 5.62 -5.52
C MET A 158 -0.51 4.37 -6.32
N VAL A 159 -0.69 3.20 -5.70
CA VAL A 159 -0.44 1.89 -6.32
C VAL A 159 -1.71 1.38 -6.98
N TYR A 160 -1.58 0.89 -8.21
CA TYR A 160 -2.70 0.32 -8.98
C TYR A 160 -2.35 -1.06 -9.53
N GLY A 161 -3.40 -1.87 -9.80
CA GLY A 161 -3.25 -3.20 -10.33
C GLY A 161 -4.47 -4.09 -10.08
N GLU A 162 -4.40 -5.36 -10.47
CA GLU A 162 -5.50 -6.30 -10.26
C GLU A 162 -5.77 -6.46 -8.75
N GLY A 163 -6.98 -6.08 -8.33
CA GLY A 163 -7.40 -6.12 -6.93
C GLY A 163 -7.19 -4.82 -6.15
N ASP A 164 -6.75 -3.73 -6.80
CA ASP A 164 -6.65 -2.43 -6.13
C ASP A 164 -8.03 -1.84 -5.77
N ASN A 165 -8.02 -0.89 -4.83
CA ASN A 165 -9.23 -0.19 -4.43
C ASN A 165 -9.39 1.17 -5.11
N PHE A 166 -8.35 1.73 -5.71
CA PHE A 166 -8.41 3.05 -6.30
C PHE A 166 -9.00 3.01 -7.71
N THR A 167 -8.31 2.39 -8.66
CA THR A 167 -8.74 2.41 -10.06
C THR A 167 -10.01 1.59 -10.27
N ILE A 168 -10.17 0.47 -9.55
CA ILE A 168 -11.40 -0.35 -9.61
C ILE A 168 -12.60 0.44 -9.09
N ASN A 169 -12.45 1.18 -8.00
CA ASN A 169 -13.55 1.99 -7.47
C ASN A 169 -13.87 3.19 -8.38
N LEU A 170 -12.86 3.84 -8.96
CA LEU A 170 -13.11 4.86 -9.99
C LEU A 170 -13.82 4.29 -11.21
N ALA A 171 -13.45 3.08 -11.62
CA ALA A 171 -14.12 2.39 -12.72
C ALA A 171 -15.59 2.05 -12.38
N ARG A 172 -15.87 1.61 -11.14
CA ARG A 172 -17.24 1.42 -10.65
C ARG A 172 -18.04 2.72 -10.65
N LEU A 173 -17.44 3.80 -10.17
CA LEU A 173 -18.04 5.14 -10.17
C LEU A 173 -18.38 5.59 -11.59
N ILE A 174 -17.43 5.49 -12.53
CA ILE A 174 -17.64 5.85 -13.95
C ILE A 174 -18.71 4.97 -14.59
N LYS A 175 -18.71 3.66 -14.31
CA LYS A 175 -19.70 2.72 -14.87
C LYS A 175 -21.11 3.01 -14.34
N GLY A 176 -21.24 3.27 -13.03
CA GLY A 176 -22.52 3.50 -12.36
C GLY A 176 -23.10 4.90 -12.57
N SER A 177 -22.29 5.90 -12.96
CA SER A 177 -22.77 7.27 -13.10
C SER A 177 -23.68 7.44 -14.33
N PRO A 178 -24.77 8.24 -14.24
CA PRO A 178 -25.74 8.41 -15.33
C PRO A 178 -25.29 9.42 -16.42
N GLY A 179 -24.00 9.78 -16.49
CA GLY A 179 -23.48 10.69 -17.53
C GLY A 179 -22.43 11.68 -17.02
N LEU A 180 -22.42 11.96 -15.73
CA LEU A 180 -21.45 12.88 -15.11
C LEU A 180 -20.75 12.23 -13.90
N VAL A 181 -19.53 12.70 -13.61
CA VAL A 181 -18.74 12.33 -12.45
C VAL A 181 -18.30 13.61 -11.75
N LEU A 182 -18.56 13.72 -10.46
CA LEU A 182 -18.10 14.84 -9.65
C LEU A 182 -16.60 14.66 -9.35
N VAL A 183 -15.86 15.75 -9.47
CA VAL A 183 -14.41 15.78 -9.27
C VAL A 183 -14.08 16.78 -8.15
N PRO A 184 -13.24 16.44 -7.17
CA PRO A 184 -12.84 17.39 -6.14
C PRO A 184 -12.03 18.54 -6.75
N GLY A 185 -12.48 19.78 -6.53
CA GLY A 185 -11.92 20.97 -7.17
C GLY A 185 -12.03 20.89 -8.68
N ASP A 186 -11.04 21.37 -9.39
CA ASP A 186 -10.91 21.31 -10.85
C ASP A 186 -10.31 19.98 -11.35
N GLY A 187 -9.94 19.08 -10.43
CA GLY A 187 -9.31 17.81 -10.76
C GLY A 187 -7.85 17.92 -11.22
N SER A 188 -7.20 19.05 -10.99
CA SER A 188 -5.80 19.30 -11.36
C SER A 188 -4.80 18.64 -10.41
N THR A 189 -5.22 18.18 -9.23
CA THR A 189 -4.36 17.48 -8.27
C THR A 189 -3.57 16.38 -8.97
N LEU A 190 -2.24 16.44 -8.81
CA LEU A 190 -1.33 15.50 -9.43
C LEU A 190 -1.20 14.22 -8.61
N VAL A 191 -1.34 13.11 -9.30
CA VAL A 191 -1.07 11.75 -8.81
C VAL A 191 -0.02 11.10 -9.70
N GLN A 192 0.68 10.11 -9.18
CA GLN A 192 1.76 9.42 -9.89
C GLN A 192 1.53 7.91 -9.82
N PRO A 193 0.63 7.33 -10.63
CA PRO A 193 0.24 5.92 -10.52
C PRO A 193 1.42 4.98 -10.69
N LEU A 194 1.64 4.11 -9.69
CA LEU A 194 2.69 3.09 -9.68
C LEU A 194 2.06 1.70 -9.86
N TRP A 195 2.57 0.95 -10.84
CA TRP A 195 2.14 -0.43 -11.08
C TRP A 195 2.57 -1.35 -9.94
N VAL A 196 1.66 -2.18 -9.43
CA VAL A 196 1.90 -3.02 -8.25
C VAL A 196 3.08 -3.97 -8.41
N GLU A 197 3.27 -4.54 -9.61
CA GLU A 197 4.39 -5.47 -9.85
C GLU A 197 5.74 -4.75 -9.83
N ASP A 198 5.80 -3.48 -10.25
CA ASP A 198 7.01 -2.67 -10.17
C ASP A 198 7.35 -2.36 -8.70
N LEU A 199 6.34 -2.04 -7.89
CA LEU A 199 6.52 -1.85 -6.45
C LEU A 199 6.99 -3.13 -5.76
N VAL A 200 6.33 -4.26 -6.04
CA VAL A 200 6.69 -5.55 -5.41
C VAL A 200 8.09 -5.98 -5.82
N THR A 201 8.46 -5.78 -7.08
CA THR A 201 9.82 -6.04 -7.56
C THR A 201 10.84 -5.19 -6.81
N SER A 202 10.56 -3.89 -6.58
CA SER A 202 11.45 -3.01 -5.81
C SER A 202 11.58 -3.44 -4.35
N LEU A 203 10.48 -3.89 -3.72
CA LEU A 203 10.50 -4.41 -2.35
C LEU A 203 11.40 -5.66 -2.22
N ILE A 204 11.33 -6.55 -3.21
CA ILE A 204 12.14 -7.78 -3.22
C ILE A 204 13.61 -7.47 -3.48
N TRP A 205 13.90 -6.61 -4.46
CA TRP A 205 15.28 -6.23 -4.76
C TRP A 205 15.94 -5.45 -3.62
N ALA A 206 15.17 -4.60 -2.94
CA ALA A 206 15.65 -3.87 -1.76
C ALA A 206 16.17 -4.79 -0.64
N LEU A 207 15.72 -6.04 -0.58
CA LEU A 207 16.18 -7.01 0.40
C LEU A 207 17.71 -7.25 0.29
N ASP A 208 18.20 -7.33 -0.93
CA ASP A 208 19.59 -7.66 -1.24
C ASP A 208 20.42 -6.40 -1.61
N MET A 209 19.86 -5.19 -1.45
CA MET A 209 20.52 -3.91 -1.78
C MET A 209 20.95 -3.15 -0.52
N PRO A 210 22.26 -3.09 -0.19
CA PRO A 210 22.76 -2.36 0.99
C PRO A 210 22.39 -0.87 1.01
N ALA A 211 22.29 -0.24 -0.17
CA ALA A 211 21.92 1.17 -0.28
C ALA A 211 20.50 1.49 0.23
N THR A 212 19.66 0.47 0.41
CA THR A 212 18.30 0.63 0.95
C THR A 212 18.23 0.48 2.47
N GLU A 213 19.35 0.18 3.11
CA GLU A 213 19.42 0.02 4.57
C GLU A 213 19.35 1.37 5.30
N ASN A 214 18.50 1.41 6.33
CA ASN A 214 18.23 2.60 7.13
C ASN A 214 17.81 3.81 6.26
N ALA A 215 17.12 3.53 5.16
CA ALA A 215 16.71 4.51 4.17
C ALA A 215 15.20 4.69 4.12
N ILE A 216 14.80 5.93 3.77
CA ILE A 216 13.43 6.26 3.35
C ILE A 216 13.53 6.55 1.85
N ILE A 217 12.82 5.78 1.06
CA ILE A 217 12.88 5.83 -0.41
C ILE A 217 11.50 6.16 -0.96
N GLU A 218 11.41 7.23 -1.72
CA GLU A 218 10.19 7.62 -2.41
C GLU A 218 10.13 6.93 -3.78
N VAL A 219 8.97 6.36 -4.10
CA VAL A 219 8.75 5.62 -5.34
C VAL A 219 7.42 6.02 -5.98
N GLY A 220 7.45 6.21 -7.30
CA GLY A 220 6.27 6.57 -8.07
C GLY A 220 6.33 6.01 -9.49
N GLY A 221 5.21 6.10 -10.19
CA GLY A 221 5.14 5.73 -11.61
C GLY A 221 5.89 6.72 -12.52
N PRO A 222 5.92 6.45 -13.83
CA PRO A 222 6.74 7.23 -14.78
C PRO A 222 6.04 8.51 -15.27
N GLU A 223 4.89 8.87 -14.71
CA GLU A 223 4.06 9.99 -15.18
C GLU A 223 3.40 10.72 -13.99
N HIS A 224 3.47 12.06 -14.04
CA HIS A 224 2.58 12.89 -13.23
C HIS A 224 1.30 13.13 -14.03
N LEU A 225 0.18 12.67 -13.51
CA LEU A 225 -1.13 12.81 -14.13
C LEU A 225 -2.05 13.60 -13.22
N SER A 226 -2.82 14.51 -13.77
CA SER A 226 -3.94 15.10 -13.03
C SER A 226 -5.01 14.04 -12.74
N PHE A 227 -5.73 14.20 -11.64
CA PHE A 227 -6.78 13.26 -11.30
C PHE A 227 -7.84 13.12 -12.40
N VAL A 228 -8.16 14.23 -13.09
CA VAL A 228 -9.10 14.19 -14.20
C VAL A 228 -8.57 13.42 -15.43
N GLU A 229 -7.24 13.44 -15.66
CA GLU A 229 -6.62 12.60 -16.71
C GLU A 229 -6.74 11.12 -16.38
N VAL A 230 -6.51 10.73 -15.13
CA VAL A 230 -6.71 9.34 -14.67
C VAL A 230 -8.15 8.90 -14.92
N LEU A 231 -9.13 9.73 -14.55
CA LEU A 231 -10.56 9.45 -14.81
C LEU A 231 -10.86 9.30 -16.29
N LYS A 232 -10.29 10.16 -17.16
CA LYS A 232 -10.45 10.08 -18.62
C LYS A 232 -9.84 8.80 -19.18
N MET A 233 -8.65 8.38 -18.70
CA MET A 233 -8.02 7.13 -19.13
C MET A 233 -8.87 5.91 -18.75
N ILE A 234 -9.37 5.86 -17.51
CA ILE A 234 -10.26 4.78 -17.05
C ILE A 234 -11.57 4.79 -17.87
N GLY A 235 -12.17 5.96 -18.10
CA GLY A 235 -13.36 6.11 -18.91
C GLY A 235 -13.17 5.60 -20.35
N ALA A 236 -12.04 5.92 -20.96
CA ALA A 236 -11.68 5.45 -22.29
C ALA A 236 -11.53 3.92 -22.34
N GLN A 237 -10.85 3.33 -21.34
CA GLN A 237 -10.70 1.87 -21.17
C GLN A 237 -12.06 1.16 -21.07
N LEU A 238 -13.00 1.74 -20.33
CA LEU A 238 -14.35 1.21 -20.16
C LEU A 238 -15.29 1.53 -21.34
N LYS A 239 -14.82 2.27 -22.35
CA LYS A 239 -15.64 2.79 -23.45
C LYS A 239 -16.85 3.61 -22.96
N LYS A 240 -16.66 4.35 -21.86
CA LYS A 240 -17.70 5.20 -21.24
C LYS A 240 -17.30 6.66 -21.33
N LYS A 241 -18.05 7.43 -22.12
CA LYS A 241 -17.91 8.89 -22.15
C LYS A 241 -18.67 9.50 -20.97
N ARG A 242 -17.99 10.29 -20.14
CA ARG A 242 -18.58 11.00 -18.99
C ARG A 242 -18.18 12.46 -19.02
N ARG A 243 -19.05 13.30 -18.49
CA ARG A 243 -18.72 14.70 -18.20
C ARG A 243 -18.14 14.75 -16.78
N TYR A 244 -16.97 15.32 -16.62
CA TYR A 244 -16.34 15.56 -15.32
C TYR A 244 -16.69 16.97 -14.88
N VAL A 245 -17.29 17.10 -13.69
CA VAL A 245 -17.83 18.35 -13.18
C VAL A 245 -17.12 18.69 -11.89
N GLU A 246 -16.54 19.87 -11.84
CA GLU A 246 -15.91 20.43 -10.65
C GLU A 246 -16.91 20.52 -9.50
N PHE A 247 -16.47 20.12 -8.33
CA PHE A 247 -17.27 20.18 -7.12
C PHE A 247 -16.41 20.57 -5.93
N SER A 248 -16.98 21.33 -4.98
CA SER A 248 -16.25 21.76 -3.78
C SER A 248 -15.66 20.53 -3.06
N PRO A 249 -14.33 20.48 -2.82
CA PRO A 249 -13.69 19.35 -2.12
C PRO A 249 -14.30 19.12 -0.73
N VAL A 250 -14.61 20.18 0.02
CA VAL A 250 -15.21 20.10 1.35
C VAL A 250 -16.59 19.45 1.29
N GLN A 251 -17.45 19.92 0.39
CA GLN A 251 -18.80 19.37 0.24
C GLN A 251 -18.75 17.92 -0.26
N LEU A 252 -17.83 17.61 -1.17
CA LEU A 252 -17.66 16.25 -1.69
C LEU A 252 -17.15 15.30 -0.58
N SER A 253 -16.27 15.76 0.31
CA SER A 253 -15.82 15.00 1.47
C SER A 253 -16.97 14.68 2.42
N PHE A 254 -17.82 15.67 2.74
CA PHE A 254 -19.02 15.44 3.57
C PHE A 254 -19.99 14.46 2.90
N LEU A 255 -20.23 14.62 1.60
CA LEU A 255 -21.10 13.70 0.84
C LEU A 255 -20.52 12.28 0.84
N THR A 256 -19.22 12.15 0.61
CA THR A 256 -18.52 10.86 0.63
C THR A 256 -18.63 10.21 2.00
N GLN A 257 -18.38 10.94 3.07
CA GLN A 257 -18.50 10.44 4.44
C GLN A 257 -19.92 9.98 4.76
N PHE A 258 -20.94 10.74 4.33
CA PHE A 258 -22.35 10.37 4.51
C PHE A 258 -22.69 9.08 3.76
N LEU A 259 -22.29 8.98 2.48
CA LEU A 259 -22.57 7.82 1.64
C LEU A 259 -21.79 6.57 2.09
N GLU A 260 -20.52 6.72 2.48
CA GLU A 260 -19.69 5.64 3.01
C GLU A 260 -20.31 5.01 4.28
N ASN A 261 -20.90 5.84 5.15
CA ASN A 261 -21.58 5.35 6.35
C ASN A 261 -22.93 4.65 6.06
N ARG A 262 -23.58 4.97 4.95
CA ARG A 262 -24.93 4.45 4.62
C ARG A 262 -24.90 3.32 3.60
N ILE A 263 -23.95 3.31 2.69
CA ILE A 263 -23.89 2.37 1.56
C ILE A 263 -22.68 1.46 1.74
N LYS A 264 -22.91 0.20 2.11
CA LYS A 264 -21.82 -0.78 2.19
C LYS A 264 -21.16 -0.96 0.83
N GLY A 265 -19.83 -0.76 0.77
CA GLY A 265 -19.07 -0.88 -0.49
C GLY A 265 -19.19 0.33 -1.40
N PHE A 266 -19.53 1.52 -0.86
CA PHE A 266 -19.47 2.76 -1.61
C PHE A 266 -18.07 2.96 -2.23
N PRO A 267 -17.97 3.35 -3.51
CA PRO A 267 -16.71 3.28 -4.27
C PRO A 267 -15.67 4.36 -3.93
N THR A 268 -15.99 5.28 -3.02
CA THR A 268 -15.04 6.29 -2.53
C THR A 268 -15.01 6.30 -1.02
N THR A 269 -13.88 6.70 -0.44
CA THR A 269 -13.70 6.85 1.01
C THR A 269 -13.16 8.23 1.33
N VAL A 270 -13.33 8.67 2.58
CA VAL A 270 -12.75 9.94 3.05
C VAL A 270 -11.23 9.93 2.88
N PHE A 271 -10.58 8.79 3.03
CA PHE A 271 -9.14 8.64 2.75
C PHE A 271 -8.75 9.14 1.36
N TRP A 272 -9.52 8.80 0.32
CA TRP A 272 -9.23 9.26 -1.04
C TRP A 272 -9.46 10.76 -1.21
N MET A 273 -10.40 11.35 -0.47
CA MET A 273 -10.59 12.81 -0.47
C MET A 273 -9.36 13.51 0.16
N ASP A 274 -8.86 13.01 1.27
CA ASP A 274 -7.65 13.51 1.93
C ASP A 274 -6.41 13.30 1.05
N TYR A 275 -6.32 12.14 0.37
CA TYR A 275 -5.22 11.85 -0.54
C TYR A 275 -5.17 12.81 -1.72
N LEU A 276 -6.34 13.15 -2.30
CA LEU A 276 -6.47 14.04 -3.45
C LEU A 276 -6.46 15.53 -3.08
N ALA A 277 -6.36 15.87 -1.80
CA ALA A 277 -6.30 17.28 -1.37
C ALA A 277 -4.97 17.96 -1.70
N GLU A 278 -3.90 17.18 -1.91
CA GLU A 278 -2.55 17.66 -2.24
C GLU A 278 -1.92 16.79 -3.33
N ASN A 279 -0.94 17.36 -4.04
CA ASN A 279 -0.14 16.59 -4.99
C ASN A 279 0.66 15.50 -4.26
N ARG A 280 0.57 14.27 -4.74
CA ARG A 280 1.28 13.10 -4.19
C ARG A 280 2.23 12.52 -5.24
N THR A 281 3.31 13.23 -5.46
CA THR A 281 4.31 12.93 -6.49
C THR A 281 5.72 12.98 -5.92
N CYS A 282 6.63 12.22 -6.52
CA CYS A 282 8.07 12.27 -6.32
C CYS A 282 8.77 12.38 -7.68
N ASP A 283 10.09 12.37 -7.70
CA ASP A 283 10.88 12.43 -8.94
C ASP A 283 10.48 11.31 -9.90
N LEU A 284 10.35 11.63 -11.19
CA LEU A 284 9.97 10.64 -12.23
C LEU A 284 11.03 9.56 -12.42
N ASP A 285 12.30 9.84 -12.09
CA ASP A 285 13.40 8.91 -12.13
C ASP A 285 13.59 8.11 -10.82
N SER A 286 12.68 8.27 -9.86
CA SER A 286 12.81 7.64 -8.53
C SER A 286 12.98 6.12 -8.60
N MET A 287 12.21 5.43 -9.43
CA MET A 287 12.32 3.99 -9.64
C MET A 287 13.58 3.58 -10.41
N PRO A 288 13.90 4.19 -11.57
CA PRO A 288 15.15 3.93 -12.27
C PRO A 288 16.39 4.18 -11.41
N ARG A 289 16.45 5.30 -10.70
CA ARG A 289 17.60 5.71 -9.90
C ARG A 289 17.85 4.78 -8.71
N ASN A 290 16.79 4.41 -7.98
CA ASN A 290 16.94 3.61 -6.76
C ASN A 290 17.00 2.11 -7.03
N PHE A 291 16.31 1.62 -8.08
CA PHE A 291 16.13 0.18 -8.31
C PHE A 291 16.49 -0.27 -9.73
N GLY A 292 16.82 0.64 -10.65
CA GLY A 292 17.04 0.28 -12.05
C GLY A 292 15.77 -0.18 -12.79
N ILE A 293 14.58 0.08 -12.22
CA ILE A 293 13.29 -0.34 -12.77
C ILE A 293 12.70 0.81 -13.59
N ASN A 294 12.34 0.54 -14.84
CA ASN A 294 11.53 1.45 -15.65
C ASN A 294 10.04 1.14 -15.42
N PRO A 295 9.32 1.96 -14.63
CA PRO A 295 7.98 1.61 -14.23
C PRO A 295 6.99 1.69 -15.38
N ALA A 296 5.95 0.87 -15.31
CA ALA A 296 4.93 0.80 -16.34
C ALA A 296 3.98 2.00 -16.31
N ARG A 297 3.61 2.51 -17.50
CA ARG A 297 2.62 3.57 -17.63
C ARG A 297 1.20 3.08 -17.38
N LEU A 298 0.38 3.89 -16.70
CA LEU A 298 -1.01 3.56 -16.38
C LEU A 298 -1.79 3.06 -17.59
N LYS A 299 -1.70 3.76 -18.71
CA LYS A 299 -2.43 3.46 -19.95
C LYS A 299 -2.23 2.02 -20.45
N HIS A 300 -1.07 1.42 -20.18
CA HIS A 300 -0.71 0.09 -20.70
C HIS A 300 -1.04 -1.06 -19.75
N LYS A 301 -1.53 -0.77 -18.54
CA LYS A 301 -1.73 -1.77 -17.49
C LYS A 301 -3.15 -1.80 -16.89
N ILE A 302 -4.10 -1.01 -17.41
CA ILE A 302 -5.46 -0.92 -16.86
C ILE A 302 -6.49 -1.85 -17.52
N ASP A 303 -6.06 -2.81 -18.34
CA ASP A 303 -6.96 -3.75 -19.05
C ASP A 303 -7.76 -4.64 -18.07
N TYR A 304 -7.19 -4.94 -16.90
CA TYR A 304 -7.85 -5.73 -15.85
C TYR A 304 -9.16 -5.11 -15.36
N LEU A 305 -9.38 -3.79 -15.55
CA LEU A 305 -10.62 -3.11 -15.16
C LEU A 305 -11.85 -3.69 -15.87
N ASN A 306 -11.68 -4.16 -17.11
CA ASN A 306 -12.76 -4.80 -17.85
C ASN A 306 -13.22 -6.13 -17.22
N THR A 307 -12.30 -6.85 -16.61
CA THR A 307 -12.57 -8.13 -15.93
C THR A 307 -13.04 -7.93 -14.49
N ALA A 308 -12.39 -7.01 -13.77
CA ALA A 308 -12.70 -6.70 -12.37
C ALA A 308 -14.15 -6.20 -12.15
N LEU A 309 -14.76 -5.59 -13.17
CA LEU A 309 -16.14 -5.09 -13.11
C LEU A 309 -17.19 -6.12 -13.52
N ARG A 310 -16.81 -7.34 -13.90
CA ARG A 310 -17.73 -8.45 -14.20
C ARG A 310 -17.99 -9.36 -13.00
N ARG A 311 -17.10 -9.31 -12.01
CA ARG A 311 -17.23 -9.96 -10.70
C ARG A 311 -17.95 -9.04 -9.71
#